data_68dd5de8e0d96c7d85ae0c3c693a2506
#
_entry.id   68dd5de8e0d96c7d85ae0c3c693a2506
#
_cell.length_a   1.000
_cell.length_b   1.000
_cell.length_c   1.000
_cell.angle_alpha   90.00
_cell.angle_beta   90.00
_cell.angle_gamma   90.00
#
_symmetry.space_group_name_H-M   'P 1'
#
loop_
_entity.id
_entity.type
_entity.pdbx_description
1 polymer ?
#
loop_
_entity_poly.entity_id
_entity_poly.type
_entity_poly.pdbx_seq_one_letter_code
_entity_poly.pdbx_strand_id
1 'polypeptide(L)'
;MARGYDETDVKSRLIKLLHSSKSGISGVEISEKLGINRVTMSKYLNKFAAEGTITQQNIGNLNLWFVDDDTEQLNFPDDYFLVQEKFASLVIDCIEKSAFNLIKNSINSQAKLDKIITEVILPTIPQIQKIFDDGKIGKSEQQLMTGIISNSIQMITHHSNQSESGKNVIILSADT
;
A
#
# COMPACT_ATOMS: atom_id res chain seq x y z
N MET A 1 18.79 20.64 21.41
CA MET A 1 18.23 19.30 21.15
C MET A 1 17.37 19.39 19.89
N ALA A 2 17.79 18.77 18.79
CA ALA A 2 16.97 18.70 17.59
C ALA A 2 15.74 17.82 17.90
N ARG A 3 14.54 18.40 17.90
CA ARG A 3 13.29 17.63 17.91
C ARG A 3 13.28 16.81 16.61
N GLY A 4 13.55 15.53 16.72
CA GLY A 4 13.33 14.59 15.63
C GLY A 4 11.83 14.59 15.33
N TYR A 5 11.46 14.91 14.09
CA TYR A 5 10.09 14.71 13.64
C TYR A 5 9.81 13.22 13.62
N ASP A 6 8.66 12.80 14.14
CA ASP A 6 8.20 11.43 13.96
C ASP A 6 7.94 11.19 12.47
N GLU A 7 8.59 10.20 11.91
CA GLU A 7 8.53 9.88 10.50
C GLU A 7 7.10 9.51 10.06
N THR A 8 6.38 8.80 10.91
CA THR A 8 4.98 8.42 10.64
C THR A 8 4.05 9.62 10.62
N ASP A 9 4.24 10.57 11.53
CA ASP A 9 3.49 11.84 11.52
C ASP A 9 3.79 12.66 10.27
N VAL A 10 5.08 12.78 9.92
CA VAL A 10 5.48 13.50 8.69
C VAL A 10 4.88 12.86 7.45
N LYS A 11 4.90 11.53 7.34
CA LYS A 11 4.33 10.78 6.23
C LYS A 11 2.83 11.00 6.10
N SER A 12 2.09 10.87 7.20
CA SER A 12 0.65 11.09 7.24
C SER A 12 0.26 12.51 6.82
N ARG A 13 0.94 13.52 7.35
CA ARG A 13 0.69 14.93 7.01
C ARG A 13 1.04 15.24 5.56
N LEU A 14 2.11 14.66 5.03
CA LEU A 14 2.52 14.80 3.64
C LEU A 14 1.47 14.21 2.69
N ILE A 15 1.02 13.00 2.95
CA ILE A 15 -0.01 12.33 2.13
C ILE A 15 -1.30 13.16 2.10
N LYS A 16 -1.77 13.64 3.27
CA LYS A 16 -2.94 14.54 3.36
C LYS A 16 -2.77 15.79 2.52
N LEU A 17 -1.59 16.39 2.58
CA LEU A 17 -1.28 17.60 1.82
C LEU A 17 -1.28 17.33 0.31
N LEU A 18 -0.68 16.24 -0.14
CA LEU A 18 -0.60 15.88 -1.55
C LEU A 18 -1.98 15.50 -2.13
N HIS A 19 -2.82 14.79 -1.38
CA HIS A 19 -4.21 14.51 -1.79
C HIS A 19 -5.06 15.77 -1.99
N SER A 20 -4.78 16.83 -1.25
CA SER A 20 -5.50 18.10 -1.42
C SER A 20 -5.14 18.84 -2.71
N SER A 21 -4.14 18.40 -3.46
CA SER A 21 -3.63 19.07 -4.65
C SER A 21 -3.49 18.11 -5.83
N LYS A 22 -4.43 18.16 -6.76
CA LYS A 22 -4.38 17.36 -8.01
C LYS A 22 -3.25 17.76 -8.96
N SER A 23 -2.71 18.97 -8.81
CA SER A 23 -1.64 19.50 -9.69
C SER A 23 -0.22 19.19 -9.21
N GLY A 24 -0.08 18.45 -8.11
CA GLY A 24 1.20 18.22 -7.45
C GLY A 24 1.67 19.44 -6.65
N ILE A 25 2.65 19.24 -5.78
CA ILE A 25 3.18 20.29 -4.91
C ILE A 25 4.71 20.27 -4.96
N SER A 26 5.33 21.45 -5.01
CA SER A 26 6.79 21.55 -5.00
C SER A 26 7.37 21.22 -3.62
N GLY A 27 8.60 20.71 -3.57
CA GLY A 27 9.27 20.39 -2.30
C GLY A 27 9.46 21.62 -1.40
N VAL A 28 9.56 22.81 -1.99
CA VAL A 28 9.62 24.09 -1.25
C VAL A 28 8.29 24.35 -0.55
N GLU A 29 7.20 24.29 -1.28
CA GLU A 29 5.85 24.53 -0.76
C GLU A 29 5.46 23.48 0.31
N ILE A 30 5.84 22.22 0.10
CA ILE A 30 5.63 21.15 1.10
C ILE A 30 6.36 21.50 2.40
N SER A 31 7.63 21.93 2.31
CA SER A 31 8.43 22.29 3.48
C SER A 31 7.82 23.45 4.27
N GLU A 32 7.28 24.45 3.58
CA GLU A 32 6.63 25.61 4.17
C GLU A 32 5.30 25.22 4.84
N LYS A 33 4.44 24.47 4.15
CA LYS A 33 3.14 24.06 4.68
C LYS A 33 3.24 23.10 5.87
N LEU A 34 4.24 22.22 5.88
CA LEU A 34 4.45 21.29 7.00
C LEU A 34 5.32 21.86 8.12
N GLY A 35 5.94 23.03 7.92
CA GLY A 35 6.82 23.65 8.91
C GLY A 35 8.13 22.87 9.14
N ILE A 36 8.60 22.15 8.13
CA ILE A 36 9.79 21.31 8.20
C ILE A 36 10.89 21.96 7.34
N ASN A 37 12.12 21.99 7.85
CA ASN A 37 13.25 22.54 7.11
C ASN A 37 13.41 21.84 5.74
N ARG A 38 13.74 22.60 4.67
CA ARG A 38 13.87 22.10 3.29
C ARG A 38 14.81 20.91 3.15
N VAL A 39 15.96 20.93 3.83
CA VAL A 39 16.95 19.86 3.76
C VAL A 39 16.37 18.57 4.37
N THR A 40 15.69 18.69 5.51
CA THR A 40 15.03 17.58 6.18
C THR A 40 13.87 17.07 5.34
N MET A 41 13.04 17.96 4.79
CA MET A 41 11.91 17.59 3.94
C MET A 41 12.38 16.87 2.68
N SER A 42 13.44 17.32 2.02
CA SER A 42 14.01 16.65 0.86
C SER A 42 14.45 15.21 1.16
N LYS A 43 15.00 14.94 2.35
CA LYS A 43 15.35 13.57 2.77
C LYS A 43 14.10 12.69 2.90
N TYR A 44 13.03 13.20 3.52
CA TYR A 44 11.77 12.48 3.63
C TYR A 44 11.12 12.22 2.26
N LEU A 45 11.09 13.24 1.39
CA LEU A 45 10.53 13.11 0.05
C LEU A 45 11.25 12.03 -0.77
N ASN A 46 12.59 12.04 -0.76
CA ASN A 46 13.37 11.03 -1.46
C ASN A 46 13.17 9.62 -0.85
N LYS A 47 13.07 9.52 0.48
CA LYS A 47 12.81 8.26 1.16
C LYS A 47 11.44 7.70 0.79
N PHE A 48 10.38 8.52 0.89
CA PHE A 48 9.01 8.09 0.59
C PHE A 48 8.80 7.80 -0.90
N ALA A 49 9.55 8.48 -1.78
CA ALA A 49 9.57 8.13 -3.20
C ALA A 49 10.27 6.78 -3.46
N ALA A 50 11.39 6.52 -2.79
CA ALA A 50 12.06 5.20 -2.85
C ALA A 50 11.17 4.07 -2.31
N GLU A 51 10.35 4.35 -1.30
CA GLU A 51 9.33 3.44 -0.78
C GLU A 51 8.11 3.31 -1.73
N GLY A 52 8.01 4.17 -2.76
CA GLY A 52 6.89 4.21 -3.71
C GLY A 52 5.58 4.71 -3.09
N THR A 53 5.67 5.49 -1.99
CA THR A 53 4.49 6.13 -1.36
C THR A 53 4.07 7.38 -2.11
N ILE A 54 5.02 8.09 -2.71
CA ILE A 54 4.82 9.29 -3.50
C ILE A 54 5.65 9.21 -4.77
N THR A 55 5.29 9.97 -5.79
CA THR A 55 6.01 10.05 -7.05
C THR A 55 6.49 11.47 -7.32
N GLN A 56 7.66 11.60 -7.96
CA GLN A 56 8.19 12.87 -8.43
C GLN A 56 8.04 12.99 -9.93
N GLN A 57 7.49 14.08 -10.39
CA GLN A 57 7.42 14.42 -11.82
C GLN A 57 8.10 15.77 -12.07
N ASN A 58 8.87 15.82 -13.17
CA ASN A 58 9.49 17.07 -13.61
C ASN A 58 8.57 17.74 -14.64
N ILE A 59 8.03 18.88 -14.29
CA ILE A 59 7.20 19.68 -15.20
C ILE A 59 7.94 21.01 -15.45
N GLY A 60 8.56 21.11 -16.62
CA GLY A 60 9.47 22.21 -16.92
C GLY A 60 10.69 22.22 -16.00
N ASN A 61 10.91 23.29 -15.28
CA ASN A 61 12.01 23.45 -14.31
C ASN A 61 11.60 23.15 -12.86
N LEU A 62 10.39 22.63 -12.65
CA LEU A 62 9.84 22.35 -11.32
C LEU A 62 9.76 20.85 -11.07
N ASN A 63 10.27 20.44 -9.91
CA ASN A 63 10.03 19.10 -9.38
C ASN A 63 8.76 19.12 -8.54
N LEU A 64 7.72 18.50 -9.04
CA LEU A 64 6.44 18.37 -8.35
C LEU A 64 6.30 16.96 -7.77
N TRP A 65 5.73 16.90 -6.59
CA TRP A 65 5.46 15.68 -5.85
C TRP A 65 3.98 15.37 -5.89
N PHE A 66 3.68 14.11 -6.12
CA PHE A 66 2.33 13.59 -6.23
C PHE A 66 2.18 12.39 -5.30
N VAL A 67 0.99 12.19 -4.81
CA VAL A 67 0.56 10.89 -4.30
C VAL A 67 -0.19 10.20 -5.44
N ASP A 68 0.00 8.90 -5.62
CA ASP A 68 -0.79 8.17 -6.61
C ASP A 68 -2.27 8.25 -6.21
N ASP A 69 -3.16 8.46 -7.19
CA ASP A 69 -4.62 8.54 -6.97
C ASP A 69 -5.17 7.27 -6.30
N ASP A 70 -4.46 6.15 -6.41
CA ASP A 70 -4.76 4.90 -5.73
C ASP A 70 -4.39 4.90 -4.23
N THR A 71 -3.73 5.97 -3.72
CA THR A 71 -3.33 6.07 -2.31
C THR A 71 -4.46 6.71 -1.51
N GLU A 72 -5.54 5.97 -1.27
CA GLU A 72 -6.61 6.42 -0.40
C GLU A 72 -6.14 6.59 1.04
N GLN A 73 -6.75 7.55 1.76
CA GLN A 73 -6.57 7.62 3.21
C GLN A 73 -7.37 6.49 3.87
N LEU A 74 -6.66 5.44 4.26
CA LEU A 74 -7.27 4.34 4.98
C LEU A 74 -7.18 4.58 6.49
N ASN A 75 -8.29 4.36 7.19
CA ASN A 75 -8.41 4.49 8.63
C ASN A 75 -8.69 3.11 9.23
N PHE A 76 -7.67 2.46 9.76
CA PHE A 76 -7.86 1.17 10.42
C PHE A 76 -8.22 1.35 11.91
N PRO A 77 -9.12 0.50 12.45
CA PRO A 77 -9.62 -0.77 11.87
C PRO A 77 -10.83 -0.67 10.96
N ASP A 78 -11.44 0.49 10.76
CA ASP A 78 -12.76 0.62 10.12
C ASP A 78 -12.74 0.24 8.62
N ASP A 79 -11.61 0.42 7.94
CA ASP A 79 -11.50 0.24 6.50
C ASP A 79 -11.10 -1.18 6.03
N TYR A 80 -10.93 -2.17 6.93
CA TYR A 80 -10.57 -3.53 6.49
C TYR A 80 -11.57 -4.12 5.50
N PHE A 81 -12.86 -3.92 5.71
CA PHE A 81 -13.89 -4.42 4.80
C PHE A 81 -13.81 -3.74 3.42
N LEU A 82 -13.66 -2.41 3.39
CA LEU A 82 -13.50 -1.67 2.15
C LEU A 82 -12.26 -2.13 1.36
N VAL A 83 -11.14 -2.33 2.07
CA VAL A 83 -9.89 -2.81 1.48
C VAL A 83 -10.05 -4.22 0.95
N GLN A 84 -10.79 -5.08 1.66
CA GLN A 84 -11.09 -6.45 1.23
C GLN A 84 -11.89 -6.48 -0.07
N GLU A 85 -12.96 -5.69 -0.18
CA GLU A 85 -13.78 -5.63 -1.40
C GLU A 85 -12.95 -5.14 -2.60
N LYS A 86 -12.14 -4.09 -2.41
CA LYS A 86 -11.26 -3.56 -3.45
C LYS A 86 -10.18 -4.55 -3.84
N PHE A 87 -9.54 -5.19 -2.86
CA PHE A 87 -8.52 -6.20 -3.12
C PHE A 87 -9.10 -7.37 -3.92
N ALA A 88 -10.25 -7.89 -3.52
CA ALA A 88 -10.93 -8.97 -4.23
C ALA A 88 -11.25 -8.59 -5.68
N SER A 89 -11.79 -7.39 -5.92
CA SER A 89 -12.04 -6.90 -7.29
C SER A 89 -10.76 -6.83 -8.11
N LEU A 90 -9.68 -6.24 -7.58
CA LEU A 90 -8.40 -6.11 -8.28
C LEU A 90 -7.78 -7.46 -8.61
N VAL A 91 -7.90 -8.45 -7.72
CA VAL A 91 -7.42 -9.81 -7.95
C VAL A 91 -8.26 -10.51 -9.03
N ILE A 92 -9.60 -10.38 -8.99
CA ILE A 92 -10.51 -10.97 -9.99
C ILE A 92 -10.26 -10.36 -11.37
N ASP A 93 -9.97 -9.06 -11.44
CA ASP A 93 -9.63 -8.36 -12.68
C ASP A 93 -8.16 -8.56 -13.10
N CYS A 94 -7.38 -9.36 -12.35
CA CYS A 94 -5.96 -9.61 -12.57
C CYS A 94 -5.09 -8.34 -12.62
N ILE A 95 -5.47 -7.28 -11.89
CA ILE A 95 -4.74 -6.01 -11.82
C ILE A 95 -3.71 -6.07 -10.69
N GLU A 96 -2.64 -6.85 -10.91
CA GLU A 96 -1.61 -7.16 -9.92
C GLU A 96 -0.98 -5.93 -9.28
N LYS A 97 -0.57 -4.94 -10.08
CA LYS A 97 0.10 -3.74 -9.60
C LYS A 97 -0.75 -2.95 -8.60
N SER A 98 -2.03 -2.77 -8.91
CA SER A 98 -2.96 -2.04 -8.04
C SER A 98 -3.28 -2.83 -6.77
N ALA A 99 -3.40 -4.17 -6.87
CA ALA A 99 -3.57 -5.03 -5.70
C ALA A 99 -2.39 -4.90 -4.73
N PHE A 100 -1.15 -4.92 -5.23
CA PHE A 100 0.05 -4.70 -4.40
C PHE A 100 0.12 -3.31 -3.80
N ASN A 101 -0.22 -2.28 -4.57
CA ASN A 101 -0.26 -0.91 -4.08
C ASN A 101 -1.27 -0.74 -2.95
N LEU A 102 -2.45 -1.38 -3.06
CA LEU A 102 -3.47 -1.35 -2.03
C LEU A 102 -2.98 -1.98 -0.71
N ILE A 103 -2.35 -3.17 -0.77
CA ILE A 103 -1.76 -3.82 0.40
C ILE A 103 -0.64 -2.96 1.00
N LYS A 104 0.25 -2.41 0.17
CA LYS A 104 1.32 -1.53 0.60
C LYS A 104 0.79 -0.26 1.27
N ASN A 105 -0.26 0.33 0.71
CA ASN A 105 -0.93 1.48 1.29
C ASN A 105 -1.57 1.15 2.66
N SER A 106 -2.19 -0.02 2.78
CA SER A 106 -2.74 -0.51 4.05
C SER A 106 -1.66 -0.64 5.13
N ILE A 107 -0.50 -1.21 4.78
CA ILE A 107 0.66 -1.30 5.68
C ILE A 107 1.15 0.10 6.09
N ASN A 108 1.28 1.02 5.14
CA ASN A 108 1.69 2.40 5.39
C ASN A 108 0.70 3.18 6.26
N SER A 109 -0.59 2.82 6.19
CA SER A 109 -1.67 3.37 7.02
C SER A 109 -1.79 2.67 8.39
N GLN A 110 -0.75 1.92 8.81
CA GLN A 110 -0.67 1.25 10.11
C GLN A 110 -1.70 0.12 10.33
N ALA A 111 -2.19 -0.49 9.26
CA ALA A 111 -2.97 -1.72 9.39
C ALA A 111 -2.13 -2.82 10.05
N LYS A 112 -2.75 -3.62 10.91
CA LYS A 112 -2.09 -4.79 11.50
C LYS A 112 -1.89 -5.86 10.44
N LEU A 113 -0.65 -6.36 10.30
CA LEU A 113 -0.27 -7.29 9.23
C LEU A 113 -1.07 -8.60 9.29
N ASP A 114 -1.30 -9.13 10.49
CA ASP A 114 -2.15 -10.31 10.72
C ASP A 114 -3.58 -10.09 10.23
N LYS A 115 -4.13 -8.91 10.46
CA LYS A 115 -5.48 -8.56 10.00
C LYS A 115 -5.57 -8.33 8.51
N ILE A 116 -4.55 -7.78 7.87
CA ILE A 116 -4.51 -7.71 6.40
C ILE A 116 -4.61 -9.13 5.82
N ILE A 117 -3.90 -10.10 6.39
CA ILE A 117 -3.99 -11.48 5.93
C ILE A 117 -5.37 -12.06 6.21
N THR A 118 -5.87 -11.97 7.45
CA THR A 118 -7.10 -12.65 7.88
C THR A 118 -8.38 -11.96 7.43
N GLU A 119 -8.41 -10.64 7.34
CA GLU A 119 -9.61 -9.88 7.02
C GLU A 119 -9.66 -9.36 5.57
N VAL A 120 -8.50 -9.30 4.87
CA VAL A 120 -8.44 -8.82 3.48
C VAL A 120 -8.13 -9.95 2.51
N ILE A 121 -7.02 -10.68 2.72
CA ILE A 121 -6.52 -11.63 1.72
C ILE A 121 -7.28 -12.96 1.78
N LEU A 122 -7.38 -13.58 2.95
CA LEU A 122 -8.02 -14.90 3.08
C LEU A 122 -9.48 -14.92 2.62
N PRO A 123 -10.33 -13.91 2.86
CA PRO A 123 -11.71 -13.92 2.38
C PRO A 123 -11.85 -13.83 0.86
N THR A 124 -10.79 -13.46 0.13
CA THR A 124 -10.80 -13.40 -1.35
C THR A 124 -10.67 -14.81 -1.97
N ILE A 125 -10.03 -15.75 -1.29
CA ILE A 125 -9.80 -17.10 -1.80
C ILE A 125 -11.11 -17.84 -2.16
N PRO A 126 -12.11 -17.95 -1.26
CA PRO A 126 -13.37 -18.62 -1.58
C PRO A 126 -14.15 -17.90 -2.69
N GLN A 127 -13.97 -16.61 -2.89
CA GLN A 127 -14.62 -15.89 -3.98
C GLN A 127 -14.04 -16.32 -5.34
N ILE A 128 -12.72 -16.47 -5.45
CA ILE A 128 -12.06 -16.96 -6.66
C ILE A 128 -12.49 -18.40 -6.94
N GLN A 129 -12.51 -19.26 -5.90
CA GLN A 129 -12.92 -20.65 -6.05
C GLN A 129 -14.36 -20.74 -6.57
N LYS A 130 -15.27 -19.95 -6.02
CA LYS A 130 -16.65 -19.90 -6.48
C LYS A 130 -16.78 -19.49 -7.96
N ILE A 131 -16.04 -18.46 -8.39
CA ILE A 131 -16.07 -17.99 -9.78
C ILE A 131 -15.54 -19.07 -10.72
N PHE A 132 -14.53 -19.84 -10.29
CA PHE A 132 -13.99 -20.97 -11.03
C PHE A 132 -14.99 -22.13 -11.10
N ASP A 133 -15.61 -22.52 -10.00
CA ASP A 133 -16.61 -23.58 -9.93
C ASP A 133 -17.86 -23.24 -10.76
N ASP A 134 -18.23 -21.96 -10.81
CA ASP A 134 -19.30 -21.44 -11.67
C ASP A 134 -18.92 -21.45 -13.19
N GLY A 135 -17.69 -21.83 -13.54
CA GLY A 135 -17.21 -21.87 -14.93
C GLY A 135 -17.01 -20.48 -15.55
N LYS A 136 -16.93 -19.42 -14.76
CA LYS A 136 -16.78 -18.03 -15.24
C LYS A 136 -15.35 -17.68 -15.59
N ILE A 137 -14.38 -18.41 -15.03
CA ILE A 137 -12.94 -18.25 -15.30
C ILE A 137 -12.33 -19.63 -15.60
N GLY A 138 -11.26 -19.61 -16.39
CA GLY A 138 -10.47 -20.82 -16.70
C GLY A 138 -9.36 -21.07 -15.69
N LYS A 139 -8.72 -22.23 -15.80
CA LYS A 139 -7.61 -22.62 -14.92
C LYS A 139 -6.43 -21.65 -14.95
N SER A 140 -6.13 -21.06 -16.11
CA SER A 140 -5.04 -20.09 -16.23
C SER A 140 -5.33 -18.79 -15.48
N GLU A 141 -6.57 -18.30 -15.52
CA GLU A 141 -6.99 -17.10 -14.80
C GLU A 141 -6.99 -17.38 -13.29
N GLN A 142 -7.50 -18.52 -12.85
CA GLN A 142 -7.42 -18.95 -11.46
C GLN A 142 -5.97 -19.00 -10.95
N GLN A 143 -5.03 -19.50 -11.76
CA GLN A 143 -3.61 -19.53 -11.40
C GLN A 143 -3.01 -18.11 -11.28
N LEU A 144 -3.36 -17.19 -12.17
CA LEU A 144 -2.93 -15.79 -12.09
C LEU A 144 -3.43 -15.13 -10.79
N MET A 145 -4.72 -15.28 -10.48
CA MET A 145 -5.32 -14.74 -9.25
C MET A 145 -4.65 -15.32 -8.00
N THR A 146 -4.41 -16.62 -7.98
CA THR A 146 -3.71 -17.31 -6.88
C THR A 146 -2.27 -16.80 -6.76
N GLY A 147 -1.60 -16.51 -7.88
CA GLY A 147 -0.28 -15.91 -7.92
C GLY A 147 -0.25 -14.53 -7.25
N ILE A 148 -1.23 -13.65 -7.57
CA ILE A 148 -1.36 -12.33 -6.96
C ILE A 148 -1.52 -12.44 -5.44
N ILE A 149 -2.38 -13.35 -4.98
CA ILE A 149 -2.58 -13.63 -3.54
C ILE A 149 -1.28 -14.07 -2.88
N SER A 150 -0.60 -15.05 -3.48
CA SER A 150 0.64 -15.62 -2.95
C SER A 150 1.74 -14.55 -2.82
N ASN A 151 1.91 -13.73 -3.87
CA ASN A 151 2.87 -12.65 -3.89
C ASN A 151 2.53 -11.55 -2.86
N SER A 152 1.24 -11.26 -2.66
CA SER A 152 0.78 -10.32 -1.63
C SER A 152 1.13 -10.78 -0.22
N ILE A 153 0.95 -12.07 0.08
CA ILE A 153 1.34 -12.66 1.36
C ILE A 153 2.86 -12.61 1.55
N GLN A 154 3.64 -12.94 0.50
CA GLN A 154 5.10 -12.85 0.56
C GLN A 154 5.58 -11.42 0.86
N MET A 155 4.96 -10.43 0.25
CA MET A 155 5.29 -9.01 0.49
C MET A 155 5.06 -8.63 1.96
N ILE A 156 3.94 -9.06 2.56
CA ILE A 156 3.62 -8.81 3.97
C ILE A 156 4.64 -9.51 4.88
N THR A 157 4.98 -10.75 4.58
CA THR A 157 5.94 -11.54 5.36
C THR A 157 7.34 -10.92 5.31
N HIS A 158 7.75 -10.42 4.15
CA HIS A 158 9.03 -9.70 4.01
C HIS A 158 9.05 -8.43 4.85
N HIS A 159 7.93 -7.71 4.92
CA HIS A 159 7.81 -6.49 5.72
C HIS A 159 7.86 -6.79 7.23
N SER A 160 7.23 -7.89 7.66
CA SER A 160 7.26 -8.37 9.04
C SER A 160 8.68 -8.71 9.52
N ASN A 161 9.46 -9.37 8.68
CA ASN A 161 10.83 -9.78 9.01
C ASN A 161 11.82 -8.61 9.14
N GLN A 162 11.48 -7.42 8.61
CA GLN A 162 12.31 -6.21 8.77
C GLN A 162 11.99 -5.45 10.07
N SER A 163 10.84 -5.68 10.68
CA SER A 163 10.36 -4.91 11.84
C SER A 163 10.52 -5.60 13.19
N GLU A 164 10.72 -6.93 13.25
CA GLU A 164 10.90 -7.63 14.53
C GLU A 164 11.68 -8.95 14.39
N SER A 165 12.59 -9.19 15.32
CA SER A 165 13.18 -10.52 15.55
C SER A 165 12.24 -11.41 16.37
N GLY A 166 11.09 -11.73 15.82
CA GLY A 166 10.10 -12.63 16.41
C GLY A 166 9.75 -13.77 15.44
N LYS A 167 9.70 -15.01 15.95
CA LYS A 167 9.36 -16.18 15.14
C LYS A 167 7.86 -16.17 14.87
N ASN A 168 7.43 -15.72 13.69
CA ASN A 168 6.10 -15.95 13.17
C ASN A 168 6.18 -16.99 12.05
N VAL A 169 5.59 -18.16 12.26
CA VAL A 169 5.49 -19.21 11.24
C VAL A 169 4.05 -19.23 10.75
N ILE A 170 3.83 -18.91 9.46
CA ILE A 170 2.55 -19.13 8.77
C ILE A 170 2.73 -20.31 7.85
N ILE A 171 2.02 -21.41 8.12
CA ILE A 171 1.98 -22.57 7.25
C ILE A 171 0.63 -22.57 6.53
N LEU A 172 0.66 -22.37 5.21
CA LEU A 172 -0.49 -22.53 4.34
C LEU A 172 -0.28 -23.83 3.54
N SER A 173 -1.11 -24.82 3.78
CA SER A 173 -1.20 -26.02 2.92
C SER A 173 -2.43 -25.88 2.03
N ALA A 174 -2.25 -25.94 0.72
CA ALA A 174 -3.33 -26.19 -0.22
C ALA A 174 -3.32 -27.69 -0.51
N ASP A 175 -4.33 -28.38 -0.01
CA ASP A 175 -4.58 -29.77 -0.43
C ASP A 175 -5.10 -29.76 -1.87
N THR A 176 -4.41 -30.50 -2.72
CA THR A 176 -4.74 -30.75 -4.13
C THR A 176 -5.92 -31.72 -4.28
#